data_262b0a62e567ce521cc28477c7f8a854
#
_entry.id   262b0a62e567ce521cc28477c7f8a854
#
_cell.length_a   1.000
_cell.length_b   1.000
_cell.length_c   1.000
_cell.angle_alpha   90.00
_cell.angle_beta   90.00
_cell.angle_gamma   90.00
#
_symmetry.space_group_name_H-M   'P 1'
#
loop_
_entity.id
_entity.type
_entity.pdbx_description
1 polymer ?
#
loop_
_entity_poly.entity_id
_entity_poly.type
_entity_poly.pdbx_seq_one_letter_code
_entity_poly.pdbx_strand_id
1 'polypeptide(L)'
;MPDFIIADTEEQYRSAALLFKEYANWLNIDLQFQHFEEELTLLKTMYAAPEGGIILCKIENECIACVAIRKINNQTAELKRMFVRLGYQRLGIGKILLEKAIDLARSANYSCIRLDTLNYMTAAIKLYIQYFFYEIPAYYNNPNTTAIYFEKII
;
A
#
# COMPACT_ATOMS: atom_id res chain seq x y z
N MET A 1 -4.15 -22.08 -0.84
CA MET A 1 -3.81 -21.18 -1.96
C MET A 1 -4.17 -19.74 -1.61
N PRO A 2 -3.26 -18.80 -1.80
CA PRO A 2 -3.58 -17.39 -1.60
C PRO A 2 -4.61 -16.92 -2.61
N ASP A 3 -5.56 -16.13 -2.13
CA ASP A 3 -6.57 -15.49 -2.97
C ASP A 3 -6.44 -13.98 -2.81
N PHE A 4 -6.49 -13.25 -3.92
CA PHE A 4 -6.32 -11.80 -3.93
C PHE A 4 -7.63 -11.14 -4.37
N ILE A 5 -8.15 -10.27 -3.53
CA ILE A 5 -9.42 -9.59 -3.78
C ILE A 5 -9.28 -8.08 -3.63
N ILE A 6 -10.14 -7.34 -4.30
CA ILE A 6 -10.27 -5.89 -4.08
C ILE A 6 -11.42 -5.71 -3.08
N ALA A 7 -11.14 -4.99 -1.99
CA ALA A 7 -12.14 -4.77 -0.94
C ALA A 7 -13.35 -4.01 -1.49
N ASP A 8 -14.56 -4.54 -1.25
CA ASP A 8 -15.81 -3.88 -1.66
C ASP A 8 -16.97 -4.11 -0.66
N THR A 9 -16.75 -4.91 0.38
CA THR A 9 -17.75 -5.15 1.43
C THR A 9 -17.30 -4.54 2.76
N GLU A 10 -18.27 -4.31 3.65
CA GLU A 10 -17.99 -3.79 5.00
C GLU A 10 -17.02 -4.69 5.76
N GLU A 11 -17.18 -6.00 5.65
CA GLU A 11 -16.30 -6.98 6.28
C GLU A 11 -14.86 -6.85 5.75
N GLN A 12 -14.71 -6.69 4.45
CA GLN A 12 -13.40 -6.54 3.81
C GLN A 12 -12.73 -5.24 4.22
N TYR A 13 -13.47 -4.14 4.33
CA TYR A 13 -12.92 -2.88 4.82
C TYR A 13 -12.51 -2.98 6.29
N ARG A 14 -13.24 -3.73 7.11
CA ARG A 14 -12.83 -4.00 8.49
C ARG A 14 -11.52 -4.79 8.54
N SER A 15 -11.39 -5.80 7.68
CA SER A 15 -10.14 -6.56 7.57
C SER A 15 -8.97 -5.67 7.14
N ALA A 16 -9.20 -4.77 6.19
CA ALA A 16 -8.19 -3.81 5.76
C ALA A 16 -7.77 -2.89 6.91
N ALA A 17 -8.74 -2.38 7.67
CA ALA A 17 -8.45 -1.50 8.81
C ALA A 17 -7.59 -2.21 9.86
N LEU A 18 -7.87 -3.48 10.14
CA LEU A 18 -7.06 -4.28 11.07
C LEU A 18 -5.63 -4.43 10.56
N LEU A 19 -5.45 -4.75 9.29
CA LEU A 19 -4.12 -4.91 8.69
C LEU A 19 -3.36 -3.58 8.69
N PHE A 20 -4.04 -2.46 8.43
CA PHE A 20 -3.43 -1.13 8.48
C PHE A 20 -2.94 -0.81 9.89
N LYS A 21 -3.71 -1.15 10.93
CA LYS A 21 -3.29 -0.99 12.33
C LYS A 21 -2.10 -1.87 12.67
N GLU A 22 -2.10 -3.12 12.23
CA GLU A 22 -0.98 -4.04 12.42
C GLU A 22 0.28 -3.49 11.76
N TYR A 23 0.15 -2.96 10.56
CA TYR A 23 1.24 -2.33 9.83
C TYR A 23 1.83 -1.15 10.61
N ALA A 24 0.98 -0.25 11.10
CA ALA A 24 1.41 0.90 11.89
C ALA A 24 2.13 0.46 13.17
N ASN A 25 1.61 -0.55 13.86
CA ASN A 25 2.23 -1.10 15.05
C ASN A 25 3.58 -1.75 14.75
N TRP A 26 3.64 -2.48 13.64
CA TRP A 26 4.88 -3.14 13.20
C TRP A 26 5.97 -2.12 12.85
N LEU A 27 5.59 -1.02 12.21
CA LEU A 27 6.53 0.08 11.92
C LEU A 27 7.03 0.76 13.19
N ASN A 28 6.26 0.70 14.27
CA ASN A 28 6.53 1.41 15.54
C ASN A 28 6.70 2.92 15.32
N ILE A 29 5.85 3.49 14.47
CA ILE A 29 5.87 4.90 14.10
C ILE A 29 4.48 5.47 14.31
N ASP A 30 4.40 6.71 14.83
CA ASP A 30 3.14 7.45 14.89
C ASP A 30 2.82 8.00 13.51
N LEU A 31 1.72 7.53 12.92
CA LEU A 31 1.26 7.96 11.60
C LEU A 31 0.25 9.12 11.64
N GLN A 32 0.09 9.79 12.79
CA GLN A 32 -0.85 10.91 12.91
C GLN A 32 -0.54 12.06 11.96
N PHE A 33 0.73 12.26 11.60
CA PHE A 33 1.09 13.24 10.57
C PHE A 33 0.51 12.91 9.19
N GLN A 34 0.05 11.66 8.98
CA GLN A 34 -0.66 11.24 7.77
C GLN A 34 -2.17 11.17 7.99
N HIS A 35 -2.67 11.67 9.13
CA HIS A 35 -4.09 11.60 9.51
C HIS A 35 -4.61 10.15 9.56
N PHE A 36 -3.81 9.27 10.14
CA PHE A 36 -4.07 7.83 10.13
C PHE A 36 -5.39 7.44 10.79
N GLU A 37 -5.73 8.06 11.92
CA GLU A 37 -7.00 7.77 12.62
C GLU A 37 -8.21 8.10 11.73
N GLU A 38 -8.12 9.21 11.00
CA GLU A 38 -9.17 9.60 10.06
C GLU A 38 -9.23 8.63 8.88
N GLU A 39 -8.07 8.21 8.37
CA GLU A 39 -7.98 7.22 7.29
C GLU A 39 -8.74 5.95 7.63
N LEU A 40 -8.56 5.42 8.86
CA LEU A 40 -9.22 4.19 9.29
C LEU A 40 -10.74 4.27 9.28
N THR A 41 -11.30 5.47 9.41
CA THR A 41 -12.75 5.67 9.36
C THR A 41 -13.26 5.94 7.95
N LEU A 42 -12.37 6.22 6.99
CA LEU A 42 -12.72 6.69 5.65
C LEU A 42 -12.17 5.79 4.52
N LEU A 43 -11.81 4.54 4.83
CA LEU A 43 -11.20 3.64 3.84
C LEU A 43 -12.02 3.53 2.56
N LYS A 44 -13.31 3.38 2.70
CA LYS A 44 -14.24 3.23 1.59
C LYS A 44 -14.25 4.45 0.67
N THR A 45 -14.02 5.63 1.22
CA THR A 45 -13.97 6.89 0.48
C THR A 45 -12.57 7.15 -0.10
N MET A 46 -11.54 7.02 0.74
CA MET A 46 -10.16 7.33 0.34
C MET A 46 -9.64 6.43 -0.77
N TYR A 47 -10.08 5.18 -0.76
CA TYR A 47 -9.60 4.15 -1.69
C TYR A 47 -10.70 3.67 -2.63
N ALA A 48 -11.65 4.54 -2.91
CA ALA A 48 -12.82 4.21 -3.73
C ALA A 48 -12.45 3.98 -5.19
N ALA A 49 -13.09 2.96 -5.80
CA ALA A 49 -13.05 2.77 -7.25
C ALA A 49 -13.78 3.95 -7.93
N PRO A 50 -13.41 4.31 -9.14
CA PRO A 50 -12.37 3.73 -10.00
C PRO A 50 -10.97 4.29 -9.75
N GLU A 51 -10.82 5.29 -8.89
CA GLU A 51 -9.57 6.02 -8.68
C GLU A 51 -8.58 5.31 -7.77
N GLY A 52 -9.03 4.33 -7.00
CA GLY A 52 -8.18 3.60 -6.09
C GLY A 52 -8.76 2.24 -5.74
N GLY A 53 -8.15 1.60 -4.75
CA GLY A 53 -8.60 0.32 -4.24
C GLY A 53 -7.69 -0.20 -3.14
N ILE A 54 -8.20 -1.16 -2.39
CA ILE A 54 -7.43 -1.90 -1.41
C ILE A 54 -7.43 -3.36 -1.87
N ILE A 55 -6.24 -3.92 -2.05
CA ILE A 55 -6.07 -5.32 -2.42
C ILE A 55 -5.76 -6.09 -1.15
N LEU A 56 -6.50 -7.14 -0.89
CA LEU A 56 -6.33 -8.03 0.25
C LEU A 56 -5.90 -9.40 -0.24
N CYS A 57 -4.98 -10.02 0.49
CA CYS A 57 -4.61 -11.41 0.28
C CYS A 57 -5.25 -12.26 1.37
N LYS A 58 -6.00 -13.28 0.97
CA LYS A 58 -6.66 -14.23 1.89
C LYS A 58 -6.02 -15.60 1.77
N ILE A 59 -5.80 -16.23 2.91
CA ILE A 59 -5.43 -17.62 3.00
C ILE A 59 -6.40 -18.25 4.01
N GLU A 60 -7.13 -19.30 3.60
CA GLU A 60 -8.09 -20.01 4.46
C GLU A 60 -9.09 -19.04 5.13
N ASN A 61 -9.67 -18.14 4.34
CA ASN A 61 -10.66 -17.14 4.78
C ASN A 61 -10.12 -16.07 5.73
N GLU A 62 -8.81 -16.01 5.94
CA GLU A 62 -8.18 -14.95 6.75
C GLU A 62 -7.40 -13.99 5.88
N CYS A 63 -7.62 -12.70 6.07
CA CYS A 63 -6.83 -11.67 5.38
C CYS A 63 -5.48 -11.53 6.07
N ILE A 64 -4.39 -11.80 5.35
CA ILE A 64 -3.04 -11.84 5.91
C ILE A 64 -2.11 -10.78 5.31
N ALA A 65 -2.54 -10.08 4.29
CA ALA A 65 -1.72 -9.07 3.63
C ALA A 65 -2.59 -8.07 2.90
N CYS A 66 -2.04 -6.90 2.65
CA CYS A 66 -2.75 -5.82 1.96
C CYS A 66 -1.80 -4.89 1.21
N VAL A 67 -2.37 -4.14 0.28
CA VAL A 67 -1.76 -2.96 -0.34
C VAL A 67 -2.89 -2.06 -0.82
N ALA A 68 -2.67 -0.76 -0.82
CA ALA A 68 -3.67 0.20 -1.25
C ALA A 68 -3.11 1.15 -2.31
N ILE A 69 -3.99 1.58 -3.20
CA ILE A 69 -3.72 2.62 -4.20
C ILE A 69 -4.75 3.73 -4.00
N ARG A 70 -4.29 4.96 -3.97
CA ARG A 70 -5.16 6.13 -3.92
C ARG A 70 -4.68 7.21 -4.89
N LYS A 71 -5.57 8.14 -5.22
CA LYS A 71 -5.27 9.25 -6.10
C LYS A 71 -4.42 10.31 -5.39
N ILE A 72 -3.35 10.77 -6.04
CA ILE A 72 -2.67 12.03 -5.69
C ILE A 72 -3.20 13.15 -6.60
N ASN A 73 -3.17 12.92 -7.92
CA ASN A 73 -3.73 13.82 -8.93
C ASN A 73 -4.20 12.99 -10.12
N ASN A 74 -4.63 13.62 -11.19
CA ASN A 74 -5.22 12.91 -12.34
C ASN A 74 -4.26 11.95 -13.02
N GLN A 75 -2.96 12.11 -12.83
CA GLN A 75 -1.93 11.30 -13.50
C GLN A 75 -1.17 10.39 -12.53
N THR A 76 -1.22 10.66 -11.23
CA THR A 76 -0.36 10.02 -10.24
C THR A 76 -1.19 9.37 -9.14
N ALA A 77 -0.93 8.09 -8.93
CA ALA A 77 -1.44 7.34 -7.79
C ALA A 77 -0.38 7.19 -6.72
N GLU A 78 -0.82 6.96 -5.49
CA GLU A 78 0.07 6.64 -4.38
C GLU A 78 -0.16 5.20 -3.93
N LEU A 79 0.92 4.44 -3.83
CA LEU A 79 0.90 3.11 -3.23
C LEU A 79 1.10 3.27 -1.73
N LYS A 80 0.20 2.71 -0.94
CA LYS A 80 0.20 2.84 0.52
C LYS A 80 -0.06 1.51 1.20
N ARG A 81 0.44 1.39 2.42
CA ARG A 81 0.06 0.32 3.35
C ARG A 81 0.33 -1.08 2.80
N MET A 82 1.44 -1.29 2.10
CA MET A 82 1.85 -2.62 1.68
C MET A 82 2.41 -3.37 2.88
N PHE A 83 1.71 -4.44 3.28
CA PHE A 83 2.04 -5.18 4.49
C PHE A 83 1.69 -6.66 4.33
N VAL A 84 2.59 -7.51 4.77
CA VAL A 84 2.39 -8.96 4.86
C VAL A 84 2.64 -9.36 6.31
N ARG A 85 1.68 -10.02 6.93
CA ARG A 85 1.80 -10.49 8.32
C ARG A 85 3.05 -11.36 8.50
N LEU A 86 3.66 -11.26 9.68
CA LEU A 86 4.72 -12.17 10.09
C LEU A 86 4.22 -13.62 9.99
N GLY A 87 5.07 -14.50 9.52
CA GLY A 87 4.69 -15.89 9.27
C GLY A 87 4.25 -16.15 7.83
N TYR A 88 3.83 -15.13 7.12
CA TYR A 88 3.44 -15.23 5.70
C TYR A 88 4.43 -14.52 4.78
N GLN A 89 5.47 -13.92 5.33
CA GLN A 89 6.53 -13.27 4.56
C GLN A 89 7.38 -14.33 3.86
N ARG A 90 8.07 -13.93 2.79
CA ARG A 90 8.94 -14.80 1.98
C ARG A 90 8.19 -15.86 1.17
N LEU A 91 6.87 -15.72 1.01
CA LEU A 91 6.07 -16.59 0.16
C LEU A 91 5.76 -15.96 -1.21
N GLY A 92 6.38 -14.83 -1.50
CA GLY A 92 6.14 -14.10 -2.75
C GLY A 92 4.87 -13.26 -2.76
N ILE A 93 4.17 -13.14 -1.62
CA ILE A 93 2.90 -12.41 -1.53
C ILE A 93 3.10 -10.91 -1.78
N GLY A 94 4.15 -10.32 -1.21
CA GLY A 94 4.48 -8.90 -1.42
C GLY A 94 4.70 -8.57 -2.89
N LYS A 95 5.39 -9.45 -3.61
CA LYS A 95 5.60 -9.31 -5.05
C LYS A 95 4.28 -9.29 -5.82
N ILE A 96 3.40 -10.24 -5.53
CA ILE A 96 2.09 -10.32 -6.19
C ILE A 96 1.23 -9.10 -5.86
N LEU A 97 1.24 -8.65 -4.60
CA LEU A 97 0.53 -7.43 -4.20
C LEU A 97 1.01 -6.22 -4.98
N LEU A 98 2.33 -6.07 -5.13
CA LEU A 98 2.90 -4.96 -5.89
C LEU A 98 2.49 -5.02 -7.35
N GLU A 99 2.57 -6.20 -7.97
CA GLU A 99 2.14 -6.40 -9.36
C GLU A 99 0.66 -6.02 -9.56
N LYS A 100 -0.20 -6.47 -8.65
CA LYS A 100 -1.63 -6.17 -8.70
C LYS A 100 -1.93 -4.69 -8.45
N ALA A 101 -1.17 -4.04 -7.58
CA ALA A 101 -1.31 -2.61 -7.35
C ALA A 101 -0.92 -1.80 -8.59
N ILE A 102 0.15 -2.20 -9.27
CA ILE A 102 0.57 -1.57 -10.52
C ILE A 102 -0.51 -1.76 -11.60
N ASP A 103 -1.05 -2.96 -11.72
CA ASP A 103 -2.12 -3.24 -12.68
C ASP A 103 -3.38 -2.43 -12.38
N LEU A 104 -3.74 -2.29 -11.12
CA LEU A 104 -4.89 -1.49 -10.70
C LEU A 104 -4.68 -0.02 -11.10
N ALA A 105 -3.49 0.52 -10.86
CA ALA A 105 -3.16 1.89 -11.24
C ALA A 105 -3.22 2.10 -12.75
N ARG A 106 -2.71 1.14 -13.53
CA ARG A 106 -2.81 1.19 -15.00
C ARG A 106 -4.26 1.18 -15.47
N SER A 107 -5.07 0.30 -14.87
CA SER A 107 -6.49 0.20 -15.22
C SER A 107 -7.27 1.48 -14.89
N ALA A 108 -6.82 2.22 -13.90
CA ALA A 108 -7.40 3.51 -13.50
C ALA A 108 -6.84 4.69 -14.30
N ASN A 109 -6.02 4.41 -15.33
CA ASN A 109 -5.43 5.39 -16.25
C ASN A 109 -4.39 6.32 -15.61
N TYR A 110 -3.74 5.89 -14.55
CA TYR A 110 -2.58 6.60 -14.02
C TYR A 110 -1.35 6.34 -14.88
N SER A 111 -0.49 7.33 -15.00
CA SER A 111 0.79 7.23 -15.72
C SER A 111 1.98 7.13 -14.77
N CYS A 112 1.75 7.30 -13.48
CA CYS A 112 2.80 7.34 -12.48
C CYS A 112 2.30 6.84 -11.13
N ILE A 113 3.15 6.11 -10.42
CA ILE A 113 2.91 5.68 -9.04
C ILE A 113 4.03 6.23 -8.16
N ARG A 114 3.66 6.83 -7.04
CA ARG A 114 4.60 7.27 -6.00
C ARG A 114 4.36 6.51 -4.72
N LEU A 115 5.40 6.42 -3.91
CA LEU A 115 5.30 5.84 -2.57
C LEU A 115 6.37 6.44 -1.67
N ASP A 116 6.15 6.35 -0.37
CA ASP A 116 7.19 6.57 0.63
C ASP A 116 7.40 5.30 1.43
N THR A 117 8.63 5.09 1.88
CA THR A 117 9.02 3.98 2.71
C THR A 117 10.11 4.44 3.67
N LEU A 118 10.57 3.56 4.53
CA LEU A 118 11.63 3.88 5.47
C LEU A 118 12.94 3.28 4.98
N ASN A 119 14.05 3.99 5.18
CA ASN A 119 15.34 3.59 4.60
C ASN A 119 15.86 2.25 5.08
N TYR A 120 15.31 1.71 6.19
CA TYR A 120 15.68 0.39 6.71
C TYR A 120 14.74 -0.74 6.26
N MET A 121 13.73 -0.44 5.46
CA MET A 121 12.80 -1.43 4.90
C MET A 121 13.42 -2.09 3.68
N THR A 122 14.50 -2.83 3.91
CA THR A 122 15.39 -3.34 2.85
C THR A 122 14.69 -4.26 1.86
N ALA A 123 13.84 -5.16 2.35
CA ALA A 123 13.13 -6.11 1.48
C ALA A 123 12.14 -5.38 0.54
N ALA A 124 11.41 -4.40 1.08
CA ALA A 124 10.46 -3.62 0.29
C ALA A 124 11.18 -2.75 -0.74
N ILE A 125 12.26 -2.09 -0.35
CA ILE A 125 13.06 -1.25 -1.26
C ILE A 125 13.62 -2.09 -2.41
N LYS A 126 14.16 -3.26 -2.09
CA LYS A 126 14.70 -4.17 -3.09
C LYS A 126 13.63 -4.56 -4.11
N LEU A 127 12.43 -4.83 -3.63
CA LEU A 127 11.29 -5.18 -4.47
C LEU A 127 10.89 -3.99 -5.37
N TYR A 128 10.81 -2.78 -4.82
CA TYR A 128 10.50 -1.59 -5.61
C TYR A 128 11.51 -1.37 -6.72
N ILE A 129 12.80 -1.45 -6.42
CA ILE A 129 13.86 -1.28 -7.42
C ILE A 129 13.75 -2.37 -8.50
N GLN A 130 13.45 -3.60 -8.10
CA GLN A 130 13.27 -4.72 -9.03
C GLN A 130 12.13 -4.45 -10.03
N TYR A 131 11.12 -3.69 -9.62
CA TYR A 131 9.98 -3.30 -10.46
C TYR A 131 10.17 -1.92 -11.09
N PHE A 132 11.41 -1.43 -11.14
CA PHE A 132 11.80 -0.19 -11.83
C PHE A 132 11.28 1.08 -11.18
N PHE A 133 11.01 1.06 -9.89
CA PHE A 133 10.85 2.27 -9.11
C PHE A 133 12.21 2.91 -8.92
N TYR A 134 12.27 4.25 -8.93
CA TYR A 134 13.49 5.01 -8.70
C TYR A 134 13.26 6.03 -7.61
N GLU A 135 14.30 6.37 -6.89
CA GLU A 135 14.23 7.30 -5.77
C GLU A 135 14.01 8.74 -6.27
N ILE A 136 13.12 9.47 -5.57
CA ILE A 136 12.80 10.87 -5.86
C ILE A 136 12.89 11.68 -4.57
N PRO A 137 12.96 13.03 -4.67
CA PRO A 137 12.83 13.89 -3.49
C PRO A 137 11.45 13.76 -2.85
N ALA A 138 11.33 14.19 -1.59
CA ALA A 138 10.06 14.19 -0.87
C ALA A 138 8.97 14.93 -1.66
N TYR A 139 7.78 14.34 -1.76
CA TYR A 139 6.64 14.97 -2.42
C TYR A 139 5.58 15.43 -1.41
N TYR A 140 5.83 15.24 -0.12
CA TYR A 140 5.02 15.83 0.96
C TYR A 140 5.89 16.02 2.20
N ASN A 141 5.39 16.80 3.17
CA ASN A 141 6.12 17.10 4.39
C ASN A 141 5.99 15.93 5.37
N ASN A 142 7.06 15.17 5.54
CA ASN A 142 7.12 14.02 6.43
C ASN A 142 8.14 14.31 7.56
N PRO A 143 7.71 14.32 8.83
CA PRO A 143 8.63 14.58 9.94
C PRO A 143 9.61 13.45 10.21
N ASN A 144 9.40 12.26 9.64
CA ASN A 144 10.30 11.13 9.83
C ASN A 144 11.52 11.27 8.91
N THR A 145 12.70 11.46 9.51
CA THR A 145 13.94 11.66 8.77
C THR A 145 14.46 10.41 8.06
N THR A 146 13.93 9.22 8.39
CA THR A 146 14.29 7.97 7.71
C THR A 146 13.46 7.70 6.48
N ALA A 147 12.45 8.52 6.20
CA ALA A 147 11.59 8.36 5.03
C ALA A 147 12.34 8.61 3.73
N ILE A 148 12.14 7.74 2.75
CA ILE A 148 12.61 7.90 1.39
C ILE A 148 11.45 7.67 0.43
N TYR A 149 11.56 8.21 -0.77
CA TYR A 149 10.45 8.32 -1.70
C TYR A 149 10.83 7.70 -3.04
N PHE A 150 9.88 7.02 -3.65
CA PHE A 150 10.08 6.36 -4.93
C PHE A 150 8.95 6.69 -5.89
N GLU A 151 9.25 6.57 -7.17
CA GLU A 151 8.31 6.80 -8.25
C GLU A 151 8.52 5.75 -9.34
N LYS A 152 7.46 5.40 -10.03
CA LYS A 152 7.51 4.54 -11.22
C LYS A 152 6.60 5.12 -12.28
N ILE A 153 7.13 5.25 -13.48
CA ILE A 153 6.32 5.57 -14.67
C ILE A 153 5.69 4.27 -15.18
N ILE A 154 4.41 4.30 -15.43
CA ILE A 154 3.66 3.10 -15.85
C ILE A 154 2.91 3.30 -17.17
#